data_31aba7445c9d8314e2d39ef82d00fc3a
#
_entry.id   31aba7445c9d8314e2d39ef82d00fc3a
#
_cell.length_a   1.000
_cell.length_b   1.000
_cell.length_c   1.000
_cell.angle_alpha   90.00
_cell.angle_beta   90.00
_cell.angle_gamma   90.00
#
_symmetry.space_group_name_H-M   'P 1'
#
loop_
_entity.id
_entity.type
_entity.pdbx_description
1 polymer ?
#
loop_
_entity_poly.entity_id
_entity_poly.type
_entity_poly.pdbx_seq_one_letter_code
_entity_poly.pdbx_strand_id
1 'polypeptide(L)'
;MLTIKGVIARGFMYLCRIFPITNKVVFSSFDGKNFGDDPKAIFDEMIKQGIETEYIWLLDDIKFDVPENVKLVKAFSILAIYHLATAKVWVDNCRKHAWTVKRKGQYYIQTWHSSVGGVGIKKVEKDAEDFLPKPYIEAAINDSKMADLFISGSAWITQYYKDAFWYSGKILECGNPVADNYFKNVDAARKRVHEFYNLDSTTKIILYSPTFRDDLSMTVYDMNYEAFRKAVEKRWGGHWVVIVRFHPNLRYKQTTIKFTSNILDG
;
A
#
# COMPACT_ATOMS: atom_id res chain seq x y z
N MET A 1 -11.12 2.09 22.99
CA MET A 1 -12.57 1.77 23.02
C MET A 1 -13.11 1.77 21.59
N LEU A 2 -13.91 0.76 21.18
CA LEU A 2 -14.50 0.74 19.83
C LEU A 2 -15.59 1.82 19.71
N THR A 3 -15.68 2.42 18.53
CA THR A 3 -16.83 3.27 18.17
C THR A 3 -18.10 2.41 18.06
N ILE A 4 -19.30 3.01 18.13
CA ILE A 4 -20.57 2.30 17.95
C ILE A 4 -20.57 1.52 16.61
N LYS A 5 -20.10 2.13 15.53
CA LYS A 5 -19.93 1.47 14.21
C LYS A 5 -18.98 0.26 14.31
N GLY A 6 -17.89 0.39 15.05
CA GLY A 6 -16.95 -0.70 15.27
C GLY A 6 -17.55 -1.86 16.08
N VAL A 7 -18.39 -1.58 17.07
CA VAL A 7 -19.11 -2.61 17.83
C VAL A 7 -20.08 -3.38 16.93
N ILE A 8 -20.85 -2.65 16.09
CA ILE A 8 -21.79 -3.27 15.13
C ILE A 8 -21.02 -4.13 14.12
N ALA A 9 -19.93 -3.60 13.54
CA ALA A 9 -19.10 -4.33 12.59
C ALA A 9 -18.51 -5.62 13.21
N ARG A 10 -18.02 -5.55 14.44
CA ARG A 10 -17.53 -6.70 15.17
C ARG A 10 -18.63 -7.71 15.43
N GLY A 11 -19.82 -7.27 15.89
CA GLY A 11 -20.98 -8.13 16.08
C GLY A 11 -21.41 -8.85 14.81
N PHE A 12 -21.45 -8.12 13.69
CA PHE A 12 -21.77 -8.71 12.40
C PHE A 12 -20.68 -9.72 11.94
N MET A 13 -19.41 -9.43 12.19
CA MET A 13 -18.33 -10.39 11.91
C MET A 13 -18.47 -11.68 12.70
N TYR A 14 -18.95 -11.60 13.97
CA TYR A 14 -19.29 -12.79 14.76
C TYR A 14 -20.51 -13.54 14.18
N LEU A 15 -21.56 -12.85 13.76
CA LEU A 15 -22.72 -13.47 13.11
C LEU A 15 -22.31 -14.21 11.83
N CYS A 16 -21.40 -13.65 11.03
CA CYS A 16 -20.90 -14.32 9.82
C CYS A 16 -20.16 -15.64 10.11
N ARG A 17 -19.87 -15.98 11.37
CA ARG A 17 -19.25 -17.26 11.73
C ARG A 17 -20.19 -18.47 11.60
N ILE A 18 -21.49 -18.26 11.39
CA ILE A 18 -22.43 -19.34 11.00
C ILE A 18 -22.08 -19.91 9.61
N PHE A 19 -21.42 -19.11 8.76
CA PHE A 19 -20.94 -19.57 7.46
C PHE A 19 -19.56 -20.24 7.60
N PRO A 20 -19.27 -21.26 6.77
CA PRO A 20 -17.96 -21.91 6.77
C PRO A 20 -16.87 -20.97 6.24
N ILE A 21 -15.63 -21.26 6.62
CA ILE A 21 -14.46 -20.69 5.95
C ILE A 21 -14.35 -21.39 4.58
N THR A 22 -14.27 -20.64 3.51
CA THR A 22 -14.15 -21.14 2.13
C THR A 22 -12.79 -20.80 1.53
N ASN A 23 -12.43 -21.49 0.44
CA ASN A 23 -11.19 -21.28 -0.27
C ASN A 23 -11.23 -19.96 -1.04
N LYS A 24 -11.05 -18.86 -0.33
CA LYS A 24 -10.90 -17.52 -0.91
C LYS A 24 -9.82 -16.72 -0.20
N VAL A 25 -9.23 -15.82 -0.96
CA VAL A 25 -8.23 -14.87 -0.50
C VAL A 25 -8.79 -13.46 -0.58
N VAL A 26 -8.76 -12.74 0.53
CA VAL A 26 -9.14 -11.32 0.60
C VAL A 26 -7.88 -10.48 0.58
N PHE A 27 -7.79 -9.61 -0.42
CA PHE A 27 -6.72 -8.62 -0.57
C PHE A 27 -7.23 -7.23 -0.21
N SER A 28 -6.34 -6.43 0.39
CA SER A 28 -6.55 -5.01 0.60
C SER A 28 -5.20 -4.30 0.56
N SER A 29 -5.20 -3.07 0.08
CA SER A 29 -4.02 -2.23 0.04
C SER A 29 -4.40 -0.81 0.43
N PHE A 30 -3.66 -0.23 1.40
CA PHE A 30 -3.93 1.10 1.97
C PHE A 30 -5.40 1.32 2.37
N ASP A 31 -5.97 0.37 3.11
CA ASP A 31 -7.39 0.39 3.53
C ASP A 31 -8.39 0.50 2.36
N GLY A 32 -8.06 -0.09 1.22
CA GLY A 32 -8.91 -0.05 0.02
C GLY A 32 -8.67 1.14 -0.91
N LYS A 33 -7.75 2.03 -0.59
CA LYS A 33 -7.47 3.23 -1.39
C LYS A 33 -6.62 2.96 -2.63
N ASN A 34 -6.01 1.79 -2.72
CA ASN A 34 -5.10 1.45 -3.81
C ASN A 34 -5.31 -0.01 -4.27
N PHE A 35 -5.19 -0.23 -5.57
CA PHE A 35 -5.07 -1.54 -6.20
C PHE A 35 -3.61 -1.75 -6.61
N GLY A 36 -2.74 -1.98 -5.61
CA GLY A 36 -1.30 -1.95 -5.82
C GLY A 36 -0.49 -2.51 -4.66
N ASP A 37 0.80 -2.16 -4.66
CA ASP A 37 1.78 -2.50 -3.66
C ASP A 37 2.00 -4.02 -3.50
N ASP A 38 2.60 -4.47 -2.40
CA ASP A 38 2.91 -5.87 -2.13
C ASP A 38 1.69 -6.80 -2.23
N PRO A 39 0.48 -6.45 -1.73
CA PRO A 39 -0.71 -7.29 -1.94
C PRO A 39 -1.02 -7.53 -3.42
N LYS A 40 -0.83 -6.52 -4.28
CA LYS A 40 -1.06 -6.66 -5.74
C LYS A 40 0.00 -7.57 -6.38
N ALA A 41 1.26 -7.43 -5.99
CA ALA A 41 2.33 -8.27 -6.51
C ALA A 41 2.12 -9.75 -6.15
N ILE A 42 1.66 -10.04 -4.92
CA ILE A 42 1.30 -11.40 -4.50
C ILE A 42 0.10 -11.90 -5.30
N PHE A 43 -0.94 -11.07 -5.45
CA PHE A 43 -2.11 -11.41 -6.25
C PHE A 43 -1.75 -11.74 -7.70
N ASP A 44 -0.93 -10.90 -8.36
CA ASP A 44 -0.51 -11.11 -9.75
C ASP A 44 0.27 -12.41 -9.93
N GLU A 45 1.13 -12.73 -8.99
CA GLU A 45 1.88 -13.99 -9.03
C GLU A 45 0.97 -15.20 -8.80
N MET A 46 -0.03 -15.12 -7.92
CA MET A 46 -1.03 -16.18 -7.73
C MET A 46 -1.85 -16.41 -9.00
N ILE A 47 -2.29 -15.35 -9.68
CA ILE A 47 -2.99 -15.46 -10.98
C ILE A 47 -2.08 -16.13 -12.02
N LYS A 48 -0.84 -15.68 -12.13
CA LYS A 48 0.14 -16.23 -13.08
C LYS A 48 0.43 -17.70 -12.83
N GLN A 49 0.47 -18.13 -11.58
CA GLN A 49 0.67 -19.53 -11.20
C GLN A 49 -0.61 -20.38 -11.32
N GLY A 50 -1.74 -19.82 -11.71
CA GLY A 50 -3.00 -20.52 -11.85
C GLY A 50 -3.56 -21.05 -10.52
N ILE A 51 -3.32 -20.36 -9.41
CA ILE A 51 -3.82 -20.79 -8.10
C ILE A 51 -5.35 -20.69 -8.09
N GLU A 52 -6.00 -21.83 -7.96
CA GLU A 52 -7.47 -21.93 -7.93
C GLU A 52 -8.02 -21.52 -6.56
N THR A 53 -8.60 -20.32 -6.50
CA THR A 53 -9.25 -19.74 -5.33
C THR A 53 -10.20 -18.64 -5.75
N GLU A 54 -11.13 -18.24 -4.90
CA GLU A 54 -11.93 -17.03 -5.10
C GLU A 54 -11.11 -15.82 -4.68
N TYR A 55 -10.87 -14.88 -5.58
CA TYR A 55 -10.11 -13.65 -5.33
C TYR A 55 -11.04 -12.50 -4.99
N ILE A 56 -10.88 -11.92 -3.82
CA ILE A 56 -11.67 -10.77 -3.34
C ILE A 56 -10.74 -9.59 -3.12
N TRP A 57 -11.02 -8.47 -3.75
CA TRP A 57 -10.33 -7.22 -3.46
C TRP A 57 -11.25 -6.24 -2.75
N LEU A 58 -10.80 -5.70 -1.62
CA LEU A 58 -11.50 -4.66 -0.87
C LEU A 58 -10.99 -3.30 -1.34
N LEU A 59 -11.84 -2.50 -1.96
CA LEU A 59 -11.50 -1.20 -2.54
C LEU A 59 -12.55 -0.15 -2.20
N ASP A 60 -12.14 1.09 -1.98
CA ASP A 60 -13.04 2.23 -1.82
C ASP A 60 -13.69 2.63 -3.14
N ASP A 61 -12.92 2.61 -4.24
CA ASP A 61 -13.41 2.77 -5.60
C ASP A 61 -13.27 1.44 -6.35
N ILE A 62 -14.38 0.94 -6.88
CA ILE A 62 -14.46 -0.35 -7.57
C ILE A 62 -14.29 -0.24 -9.09
N LYS A 63 -13.77 0.89 -9.59
CA LYS A 63 -13.59 1.16 -11.02
C LYS A 63 -12.25 0.68 -11.58
N PHE A 64 -11.71 -0.37 -11.02
CA PHE A 64 -10.48 -0.97 -11.53
C PHE A 64 -10.81 -2.07 -12.53
N ASP A 65 -10.04 -2.11 -13.61
CA ASP A 65 -10.08 -3.23 -14.54
C ASP A 65 -9.32 -4.42 -13.93
N VAL A 66 -10.03 -5.52 -13.74
CA VAL A 66 -9.52 -6.73 -13.11
C VAL A 66 -9.95 -7.96 -13.90
N PRO A 67 -9.23 -9.09 -13.78
CA PRO A 67 -9.65 -10.36 -14.39
C PRO A 67 -11.07 -10.76 -13.94
N GLU A 68 -11.84 -11.43 -14.83
CA GLU A 68 -13.23 -11.83 -14.57
C GLU A 68 -13.41 -12.69 -13.31
N ASN A 69 -12.42 -13.46 -12.93
CA ASN A 69 -12.44 -14.30 -11.72
C ASN A 69 -12.16 -13.53 -10.42
N VAL A 70 -12.02 -12.20 -10.48
CA VAL A 70 -11.75 -11.32 -9.34
C VAL A 70 -13.00 -10.55 -8.96
N LYS A 71 -13.37 -10.63 -7.70
CA LYS A 71 -14.51 -9.91 -7.16
C LYS A 71 -14.06 -8.63 -6.46
N LEU A 72 -14.47 -7.48 -6.99
CA LEU A 72 -14.27 -6.20 -6.32
C LEU A 72 -15.40 -5.96 -5.32
N VAL A 73 -15.03 -5.63 -4.10
CA VAL A 73 -15.96 -5.38 -2.99
C VAL A 73 -15.62 -4.05 -2.36
N LYS A 74 -16.63 -3.20 -2.16
CA LYS A 74 -16.44 -1.91 -1.49
C LYS A 74 -15.90 -2.13 -0.08
N ALA A 75 -14.74 -1.53 0.22
CA ALA A 75 -14.13 -1.55 1.55
C ALA A 75 -15.12 -1.04 2.60
N PHE A 76 -15.04 -1.56 3.81
CA PHE A 76 -15.90 -1.22 4.95
C PHE A 76 -17.41 -1.47 4.75
N SER A 77 -17.81 -2.17 3.68
CA SER A 77 -19.20 -2.61 3.49
C SER A 77 -19.52 -3.86 4.31
N ILE A 78 -20.81 -4.16 4.45
CA ILE A 78 -21.29 -5.41 5.06
C ILE A 78 -20.73 -6.62 4.31
N LEU A 79 -20.66 -6.54 2.97
CA LEU A 79 -20.10 -7.59 2.14
C LEU A 79 -18.60 -7.79 2.38
N ALA A 80 -17.84 -6.72 2.60
CA ALA A 80 -16.43 -6.81 2.97
C ALA A 80 -16.24 -7.55 4.32
N ILE A 81 -17.08 -7.24 5.32
CA ILE A 81 -17.05 -7.92 6.61
C ILE A 81 -17.37 -9.42 6.44
N TYR A 82 -18.37 -9.77 5.64
CA TYR A 82 -18.71 -11.15 5.31
C TYR A 82 -17.53 -11.88 4.67
N HIS A 83 -16.88 -11.28 3.66
CA HIS A 83 -15.73 -11.90 3.02
C HIS A 83 -14.54 -12.05 3.98
N LEU A 84 -14.23 -11.05 4.81
CA LEU A 84 -13.23 -11.17 5.86
C LEU A 84 -13.55 -12.29 6.84
N ALA A 85 -14.81 -12.44 7.27
CA ALA A 85 -15.21 -13.48 8.24
C ALA A 85 -15.15 -14.90 7.67
N THR A 86 -15.22 -15.07 6.35
CA THR A 86 -15.36 -16.37 5.68
C THR A 86 -14.21 -16.74 4.74
N ALA A 87 -13.23 -15.85 4.53
CA ALA A 87 -12.05 -16.16 3.72
C ALA A 87 -11.04 -17.00 4.50
N LYS A 88 -10.35 -17.89 3.77
CA LYS A 88 -9.25 -18.68 4.31
C LYS A 88 -8.00 -17.85 4.54
N VAL A 89 -7.71 -16.90 3.64
CA VAL A 89 -6.49 -16.07 3.70
C VAL A 89 -6.85 -14.59 3.57
N TRP A 90 -6.14 -13.77 4.34
CA TRP A 90 -6.11 -12.32 4.18
C TRP A 90 -4.70 -11.87 3.79
N VAL A 91 -4.57 -10.93 2.90
CA VAL A 91 -3.32 -10.25 2.53
C VAL A 91 -3.56 -8.75 2.60
N ASP A 92 -2.80 -8.05 3.42
CA ASP A 92 -2.94 -6.61 3.59
C ASP A 92 -1.58 -5.95 3.86
N ASN A 93 -1.47 -4.68 3.51
CA ASN A 93 -0.29 -3.87 3.83
C ASN A 93 -0.55 -2.81 4.90
N CYS A 94 -1.79 -2.70 5.37
CA CYS A 94 -2.17 -1.86 6.51
C CYS A 94 -2.70 -2.71 7.67
N ARG A 95 -2.72 -2.13 8.87
CA ARG A 95 -3.30 -2.79 10.04
C ARG A 95 -4.80 -2.95 9.89
N LYS A 96 -5.31 -4.09 10.30
CA LYS A 96 -6.76 -4.29 10.39
C LYS A 96 -7.36 -3.40 11.48
N HIS A 97 -8.55 -2.93 11.22
CA HIS A 97 -9.29 -2.12 12.18
C HIS A 97 -9.53 -2.86 13.49
N ALA A 98 -9.59 -2.12 14.60
CA ALA A 98 -9.76 -2.65 15.94
C ALA A 98 -10.99 -3.56 16.13
N TRP A 99 -12.01 -3.42 15.27
CA TRP A 99 -13.21 -4.27 15.28
C TRP A 99 -13.00 -5.63 14.62
N THR A 100 -11.94 -5.81 13.82
CA THR A 100 -11.68 -7.05 13.08
C THR A 100 -11.32 -8.20 14.03
N VAL A 101 -11.86 -9.39 13.77
CA VAL A 101 -11.63 -10.59 14.57
C VAL A 101 -11.36 -11.79 13.67
N LYS A 102 -10.13 -12.28 13.67
CA LYS A 102 -9.75 -13.49 12.93
C LYS A 102 -10.33 -14.74 13.59
N ARG A 103 -10.73 -15.73 12.78
CA ARG A 103 -11.16 -17.05 13.24
C ARG A 103 -9.99 -18.04 13.24
N LYS A 104 -10.08 -19.07 14.08
CA LYS A 104 -9.23 -20.26 13.93
C LYS A 104 -9.47 -20.87 12.55
N GLY A 105 -8.39 -21.18 11.83
CA GLY A 105 -8.42 -21.69 10.45
C GLY A 105 -8.30 -20.62 9.35
N GLN A 106 -8.29 -19.33 9.71
CA GLN A 106 -7.91 -18.26 8.80
C GLN A 106 -6.42 -17.95 8.92
N TYR A 107 -5.79 -17.53 7.84
CA TYR A 107 -4.39 -17.15 7.80
C TYR A 107 -4.26 -15.69 7.35
N TYR A 108 -3.52 -14.87 8.11
CA TYR A 108 -3.35 -13.45 7.82
C TYR A 108 -1.90 -13.13 7.53
N ILE A 109 -1.64 -12.66 6.30
CA ILE A 109 -0.35 -12.19 5.81
C ILE A 109 -0.34 -10.67 5.85
N GLN A 110 0.58 -10.11 6.62
CA GLN A 110 0.84 -8.68 6.69
C GLN A 110 2.12 -8.38 5.92
N THR A 111 2.01 -7.57 4.86
CA THR A 111 3.18 -7.19 4.06
C THR A 111 3.80 -5.89 4.53
N TRP A 112 3.03 -5.09 5.30
CA TRP A 112 3.31 -3.71 5.61
C TRP A 112 3.42 -2.86 4.33
N HIS A 113 3.78 -1.60 4.44
CA HIS A 113 3.83 -0.66 3.30
C HIS A 113 5.01 0.31 3.35
N SER A 114 5.99 0.02 4.18
CA SER A 114 7.19 0.84 4.32
C SER A 114 8.39 -0.02 4.64
N SER A 115 9.31 -0.09 3.70
CA SER A 115 10.59 -0.78 3.90
C SER A 115 11.56 0.00 4.79
N VAL A 116 11.32 1.31 4.98
CA VAL A 116 12.24 2.24 5.64
C VAL A 116 11.50 3.18 6.60
N GLY A 117 10.23 2.92 6.84
CA GLY A 117 9.32 3.84 7.53
C GLY A 117 9.86 4.39 8.82
N GLY A 118 10.23 5.65 8.80
CA GLY A 118 10.61 6.43 9.96
C GLY A 118 11.93 6.04 10.62
N VAL A 119 12.61 5.08 10.08
CA VAL A 119 13.78 4.49 10.70
C VAL A 119 14.97 5.45 10.72
N GLY A 120 15.51 5.64 11.90
CA GLY A 120 16.65 6.49 12.14
C GLY A 120 16.34 7.99 12.24
N ILE A 121 15.12 8.42 11.91
CA ILE A 121 14.76 9.84 11.89
C ILE A 121 13.60 10.14 12.87
N LYS A 122 12.63 9.24 13.01
CA LYS A 122 11.47 9.42 13.88
C LYS A 122 11.11 8.10 14.56
N LYS A 123 10.76 8.16 15.83
CA LYS A 123 10.25 6.98 16.56
C LYS A 123 8.92 6.54 15.96
N VAL A 124 8.73 5.25 15.79
CA VAL A 124 7.51 4.64 15.27
C VAL A 124 7.15 3.40 16.08
N GLU A 125 5.88 3.03 16.04
CA GLU A 125 5.36 1.85 16.72
C GLU A 125 5.73 1.86 18.22
N LYS A 126 6.33 0.81 18.79
CA LYS A 126 6.74 0.77 20.21
C LYS A 126 7.69 1.90 20.60
N ASP A 127 8.60 2.29 19.70
CA ASP A 127 9.53 3.37 19.97
C ASP A 127 8.83 4.73 20.14
N ALA A 128 7.60 4.83 19.62
CA ALA A 128 6.76 6.01 19.73
C ALA A 128 5.58 5.81 20.71
N GLU A 129 5.55 4.76 21.50
CA GLU A 129 4.40 4.39 22.35
C GLU A 129 3.96 5.54 23.26
N ASP A 130 4.90 6.32 23.81
CA ASP A 130 4.62 7.47 24.68
C ASP A 130 3.92 8.63 23.94
N PHE A 131 3.98 8.66 22.61
CA PHE A 131 3.43 9.72 21.76
C PHE A 131 2.22 9.28 20.94
N LEU A 132 1.95 7.97 20.91
CA LEU A 132 0.85 7.42 20.13
C LEU A 132 -0.46 7.41 20.94
N PRO A 133 -1.60 7.67 20.29
CA PRO A 133 -2.88 7.55 20.96
C PRO A 133 -3.15 6.11 21.44
N LYS A 134 -3.62 5.94 22.68
CA LYS A 134 -3.97 4.62 23.23
C LYS A 134 -4.83 3.76 22.32
N PRO A 135 -5.88 4.28 21.64
CA PRO A 135 -6.68 3.49 20.71
C PRO A 135 -5.88 2.95 19.53
N TYR A 136 -4.87 3.68 19.05
CA TYR A 136 -3.96 3.20 18.00
C TYR A 136 -3.13 2.02 18.52
N ILE A 137 -2.53 2.15 19.69
CA ILE A 137 -1.71 1.10 20.32
C ILE A 137 -2.53 -0.18 20.52
N GLU A 138 -3.75 -0.06 21.08
CA GLU A 138 -4.67 -1.18 21.25
C GLU A 138 -5.00 -1.88 19.92
N ALA A 139 -5.26 -1.10 18.87
CA ALA A 139 -5.53 -1.62 17.53
C ALA A 139 -4.29 -2.31 16.92
N ALA A 140 -3.12 -1.72 17.08
CA ALA A 140 -1.85 -2.26 16.59
C ALA A 140 -1.49 -3.58 17.27
N ILE A 141 -1.66 -3.66 18.59
CA ILE A 141 -1.47 -4.91 19.36
C ILE A 141 -2.46 -5.98 18.90
N ASN A 142 -3.74 -5.62 18.71
CA ASN A 142 -4.76 -6.56 18.26
C ASN A 142 -4.46 -7.10 16.85
N ASP A 143 -4.07 -6.23 15.94
CA ASP A 143 -3.67 -6.60 14.57
C ASP A 143 -2.47 -7.54 14.58
N SER A 144 -1.42 -7.18 15.32
CA SER A 144 -0.21 -7.99 15.47
C SER A 144 -0.49 -9.39 16.01
N LYS A 145 -1.45 -9.52 16.94
CA LYS A 145 -1.89 -10.84 17.46
C LYS A 145 -2.67 -11.67 16.44
N MET A 146 -3.30 -11.03 15.46
CA MET A 146 -4.04 -11.72 14.41
C MET A 146 -3.15 -12.17 13.27
N ALA A 147 -2.06 -11.45 12.98
CA ALA A 147 -1.15 -11.78 11.90
C ALA A 147 -0.44 -13.12 12.15
N ASP A 148 -0.42 -13.97 11.13
CA ASP A 148 0.31 -15.26 11.16
C ASP A 148 1.67 -15.16 10.48
N LEU A 149 1.82 -14.21 9.55
CA LEU A 149 3.04 -14.00 8.79
C LEU A 149 3.23 -12.51 8.49
N PHE A 150 4.43 -12.00 8.77
CA PHE A 150 4.91 -10.74 8.22
C PHE A 150 5.88 -11.01 7.07
N ILE A 151 5.78 -10.23 6.00
CA ILE A 151 6.75 -10.21 4.91
C ILE A 151 7.79 -9.13 5.21
N SER A 152 9.06 -9.46 5.06
CA SER A 152 10.18 -8.55 5.28
C SER A 152 11.05 -8.40 4.04
N GLY A 153 11.40 -7.16 3.74
CA GLY A 153 12.24 -6.79 2.59
C GLY A 153 13.74 -7.01 2.81
N SER A 154 14.19 -7.20 4.04
CA SER A 154 15.62 -7.38 4.36
C SER A 154 15.83 -7.81 5.83
N ALA A 155 17.03 -8.32 6.12
CA ALA A 155 17.44 -8.70 7.47
C ALA A 155 17.28 -7.54 8.48
N TRP A 156 17.58 -6.32 8.02
CA TRP A 156 17.44 -5.13 8.86
C TRP A 156 15.95 -4.87 9.19
N ILE A 157 15.05 -4.95 8.21
CA ILE A 157 13.59 -4.80 8.44
C ILE A 157 13.06 -5.94 9.31
N THR A 158 13.56 -7.16 9.12
CA THR A 158 13.22 -8.32 9.96
C THR A 158 13.52 -8.03 11.43
N GLN A 159 14.70 -7.51 11.72
CA GLN A 159 15.10 -7.14 13.08
C GLN A 159 14.23 -5.99 13.60
N TYR A 160 14.00 -4.98 12.77
CA TYR A 160 13.16 -3.85 13.12
C TYR A 160 11.71 -4.27 13.49
N TYR A 161 11.10 -5.20 12.74
CA TYR A 161 9.78 -5.73 13.10
C TYR A 161 9.77 -6.43 14.46
N LYS A 162 10.82 -7.18 14.78
CA LYS A 162 10.96 -7.84 16.10
C LYS A 162 11.07 -6.82 17.23
N ASP A 163 11.78 -5.74 17.04
CA ASP A 163 12.10 -4.76 18.06
C ASP A 163 10.96 -3.73 18.24
N ALA A 164 10.49 -3.16 17.15
CA ALA A 164 9.58 -2.01 17.17
C ALA A 164 8.08 -2.38 17.04
N PHE A 165 7.73 -3.51 16.41
CA PHE A 165 6.33 -3.91 16.28
C PHE A 165 5.87 -4.76 17.47
N TRP A 166 4.58 -4.72 17.80
CA TRP A 166 3.96 -5.62 18.80
C TRP A 166 3.71 -7.02 18.21
N TYR A 167 4.65 -7.51 17.41
CA TYR A 167 4.56 -8.78 16.70
C TYR A 167 5.70 -9.71 17.10
N SER A 168 5.36 -10.94 17.43
CA SER A 168 6.34 -11.98 17.83
C SER A 168 6.16 -13.27 17.00
N GLY A 169 5.38 -13.20 15.92
CA GLY A 169 5.11 -14.33 15.06
C GLY A 169 6.18 -14.58 14.00
N LYS A 170 5.81 -15.33 12.99
CA LYS A 170 6.69 -15.69 11.87
C LYS A 170 6.94 -14.51 10.94
N ILE A 171 8.21 -14.25 10.62
CA ILE A 171 8.63 -13.28 9.61
C ILE A 171 9.29 -14.04 8.47
N LEU A 172 8.85 -13.79 7.24
CA LEU A 172 9.45 -14.30 6.02
C LEU A 172 10.28 -13.19 5.38
N GLU A 173 11.59 -13.34 5.42
CA GLU A 173 12.53 -12.45 4.74
C GLU A 173 12.73 -12.93 3.31
N CYS A 174 12.07 -12.28 2.36
CA CYS A 174 12.09 -12.70 0.95
C CYS A 174 12.16 -11.52 -0.04
N GLY A 175 12.43 -10.32 0.45
CA GLY A 175 12.26 -9.10 -0.34
C GLY A 175 10.83 -8.59 -0.29
N ASN A 176 10.61 -7.39 -0.80
CA ASN A 176 9.26 -6.85 -0.96
C ASN A 176 8.68 -7.37 -2.29
N PRO A 177 7.53 -8.03 -2.30
CA PRO A 177 6.93 -8.59 -3.51
C PRO A 177 6.79 -7.58 -4.65
N VAL A 178 6.44 -6.33 -4.35
CA VAL A 178 6.31 -5.26 -5.37
C VAL A 178 7.64 -4.92 -6.05
N ALA A 179 8.77 -5.15 -5.38
CA ALA A 179 10.09 -4.85 -5.94
C ALA A 179 10.45 -5.75 -7.13
N ASP A 180 9.83 -6.90 -7.28
CA ASP A 180 9.97 -7.76 -8.45
C ASP A 180 9.61 -7.03 -9.75
N ASN A 181 8.72 -6.04 -9.69
CA ASN A 181 8.31 -5.24 -10.85
C ASN A 181 9.45 -4.40 -11.42
N TYR A 182 10.48 -4.09 -10.64
CA TYR A 182 11.67 -3.38 -11.13
C TYR A 182 12.53 -4.24 -12.08
N PHE A 183 12.33 -5.54 -12.06
CA PHE A 183 13.08 -6.50 -12.87
C PHE A 183 12.23 -7.18 -13.95
N LYS A 184 10.90 -6.94 -13.92
CA LYS A 184 9.95 -7.56 -14.85
C LYS A 184 9.35 -6.48 -15.77
N ASN A 185 9.32 -6.75 -17.08
CA ASN A 185 8.62 -5.92 -18.07
C ASN A 185 9.02 -4.42 -18.08
N VAL A 186 10.29 -4.11 -17.78
CA VAL A 186 10.78 -2.72 -17.67
C VAL A 186 10.52 -1.93 -18.95
N ASP A 187 10.75 -2.52 -20.14
CA ASP A 187 10.53 -1.84 -21.41
C ASP A 187 9.05 -1.58 -21.68
N ALA A 188 8.18 -2.53 -21.34
CA ALA A 188 6.73 -2.33 -21.45
C ALA A 188 6.23 -1.25 -20.46
N ALA A 189 6.79 -1.19 -19.25
CA ALA A 189 6.47 -0.15 -18.29
C ALA A 189 6.92 1.23 -18.79
N ARG A 190 8.15 1.32 -19.31
CA ARG A 190 8.68 2.54 -19.93
C ARG A 190 7.80 3.01 -21.08
N LYS A 191 7.44 2.11 -22.00
CA LYS A 191 6.57 2.40 -23.12
C LYS A 191 5.23 2.99 -22.65
N ARG A 192 4.55 2.35 -21.67
CA ARG A 192 3.28 2.86 -21.14
C ARG A 192 3.40 4.27 -20.55
N VAL A 193 4.51 4.57 -19.83
CA VAL A 193 4.72 5.91 -19.27
C VAL A 193 4.93 6.93 -20.39
N HIS A 194 5.74 6.61 -21.40
CA HIS A 194 5.96 7.51 -22.54
C HIS A 194 4.66 7.75 -23.33
N GLU A 195 3.86 6.72 -23.57
CA GLU A 195 2.56 6.84 -24.24
C GLU A 195 1.58 7.68 -23.43
N PHE A 196 1.50 7.46 -22.13
CA PHE A 196 0.59 8.21 -21.24
C PHE A 196 0.87 9.72 -21.24
N TYR A 197 2.15 10.10 -21.24
CA TYR A 197 2.55 11.51 -21.28
C TYR A 197 2.82 12.05 -22.69
N ASN A 198 2.56 11.26 -23.72
CA ASN A 198 2.84 11.59 -25.12
C ASN A 198 4.29 12.05 -25.34
N LEU A 199 5.24 11.28 -24.79
CA LEU A 199 6.68 11.54 -24.87
C LEU A 199 7.32 10.73 -25.99
N ASP A 200 8.33 11.32 -26.63
CA ASP A 200 9.22 10.57 -27.50
C ASP A 200 9.96 9.46 -26.74
N SER A 201 10.21 8.33 -27.39
CA SER A 201 10.87 7.16 -26.77
C SER A 201 12.28 7.43 -26.26
N THR A 202 12.94 8.47 -26.78
CA THR A 202 14.27 8.91 -26.35
C THR A 202 14.25 9.89 -25.19
N THR A 203 13.09 10.44 -24.85
CA THR A 203 12.91 11.38 -23.73
C THR A 203 13.24 10.68 -22.41
N LYS A 204 14.10 11.31 -21.64
CA LYS A 204 14.47 10.85 -20.29
C LYS A 204 13.54 11.50 -19.25
N ILE A 205 13.25 10.78 -18.18
CA ILE A 205 12.29 11.19 -17.17
C ILE A 205 12.98 11.39 -15.83
N ILE A 206 12.69 12.51 -15.18
CA ILE A 206 12.99 12.76 -13.77
C ILE A 206 11.68 12.66 -13.03
N LEU A 207 11.56 11.75 -12.07
CA LEU A 207 10.43 11.69 -11.14
C LEU A 207 10.78 12.46 -9.87
N TYR A 208 10.04 13.54 -9.60
CA TYR A 208 10.13 14.29 -8.35
C TYR A 208 8.88 14.01 -7.49
N SER A 209 9.05 13.21 -6.45
CA SER A 209 7.95 12.73 -5.60
C SER A 209 8.32 12.82 -4.11
N PRO A 210 8.46 14.02 -3.56
CA PRO A 210 8.80 14.20 -2.15
C PRO A 210 7.63 13.79 -1.25
N THR A 211 7.94 13.34 -0.03
CA THR A 211 6.92 13.11 0.98
C THR A 211 6.34 14.44 1.50
N PHE A 212 5.12 14.40 2.04
CA PHE A 212 4.51 15.56 2.69
C PHE A 212 5.25 15.97 3.98
N ARG A 213 4.95 17.16 4.48
CA ARG A 213 5.38 17.64 5.79
C ARG A 213 4.21 17.63 6.75
N ASP A 214 4.47 17.60 8.05
CA ASP A 214 3.44 17.51 9.10
C ASP A 214 2.47 18.72 9.06
N ASP A 215 2.94 19.88 8.63
CA ASP A 215 2.15 21.10 8.41
C ASP A 215 1.36 21.09 7.08
N LEU A 216 1.49 20.04 6.29
CA LEU A 216 0.93 19.91 4.95
C LEU A 216 1.31 21.07 4.02
N SER A 217 2.46 21.72 4.23
CA SER A 217 2.93 22.79 3.37
C SER A 217 3.36 22.26 1.99
N MET A 218 3.30 23.15 0.98
CA MET A 218 3.76 22.86 -0.37
C MET A 218 5.22 23.26 -0.61
N THR A 219 5.95 23.68 0.43
CA THR A 219 7.32 24.20 0.33
C THR A 219 8.30 23.22 -0.28
N VAL A 220 8.09 21.92 -0.08
CA VAL A 220 8.93 20.87 -0.71
C VAL A 220 8.80 20.81 -2.23
N TYR A 221 7.76 21.44 -2.77
CA TYR A 221 7.53 21.54 -4.22
C TYR A 221 7.91 22.90 -4.77
N ASP A 222 8.39 23.83 -3.94
CA ASP A 222 8.84 25.15 -4.36
C ASP A 222 10.29 25.08 -4.90
N MET A 223 10.40 24.71 -6.16
CA MET A 223 11.66 24.52 -6.86
C MET A 223 11.58 25.09 -8.28
N ASN A 224 12.68 25.63 -8.80
CA ASN A 224 12.80 25.99 -10.21
C ASN A 224 13.05 24.72 -11.04
N TYR A 225 11.98 24.04 -11.41
CA TYR A 225 12.04 22.76 -12.16
C TYR A 225 12.73 22.90 -13.51
N GLU A 226 12.53 24.04 -14.20
CA GLU A 226 13.16 24.27 -15.52
C GLU A 226 14.67 24.46 -15.40
N ALA A 227 15.15 25.21 -14.39
CA ALA A 227 16.56 25.33 -14.12
C ALA A 227 17.18 23.99 -13.74
N PHE A 228 16.49 23.21 -12.91
CA PHE A 228 16.90 21.86 -12.52
C PHE A 228 17.00 20.94 -13.76
N ARG A 229 15.95 20.89 -14.58
CA ARG A 229 15.92 20.09 -15.81
C ARG A 229 17.10 20.42 -16.74
N LYS A 230 17.34 21.73 -17.00
CA LYS A 230 18.47 22.19 -17.84
C LYS A 230 19.83 21.80 -17.27
N ALA A 231 19.98 21.82 -15.93
CA ALA A 231 21.20 21.38 -15.28
C ALA A 231 21.45 19.88 -15.50
N VAL A 232 20.37 19.07 -15.42
CA VAL A 232 20.40 17.62 -15.71
C VAL A 232 20.77 17.37 -17.18
N GLU A 233 20.14 18.07 -18.12
CA GLU A 233 20.46 17.96 -19.54
C GLU A 233 21.93 18.33 -19.84
N LYS A 234 22.42 19.42 -19.23
CA LYS A 234 23.83 19.82 -19.35
C LYS A 234 24.80 18.75 -18.84
N ARG A 235 24.42 18.05 -17.77
CA ARG A 235 25.30 17.06 -17.12
C ARG A 235 25.29 15.69 -17.79
N TRP A 236 24.14 15.24 -18.29
CA TRP A 236 23.97 13.86 -18.78
C TRP A 236 23.51 13.78 -20.25
N GLY A 237 23.29 14.93 -20.89
CA GLY A 237 22.84 15.02 -22.28
C GLY A 237 21.44 14.45 -22.50
N GLY A 238 20.93 14.72 -23.72
CA GLY A 238 19.60 14.28 -24.14
C GLY A 238 18.50 15.23 -23.65
N HIS A 239 17.28 14.94 -24.07
CA HIS A 239 16.09 15.68 -23.66
C HIS A 239 15.48 15.04 -22.41
N TRP A 240 15.14 15.87 -21.42
CA TRP A 240 14.57 15.42 -20.14
C TRP A 240 13.26 16.15 -19.84
N VAL A 241 12.34 15.44 -19.22
CA VAL A 241 11.14 16.00 -18.61
C VAL A 241 11.13 15.73 -17.11
N VAL A 242 10.44 16.57 -16.34
CA VAL A 242 10.23 16.37 -14.91
C VAL A 242 8.77 16.03 -14.68
N ILE A 243 8.50 14.86 -14.10
CA ILE A 243 7.17 14.48 -13.60
C ILE A 243 7.15 14.84 -12.13
N VAL A 244 6.26 15.76 -11.74
CA VAL A 244 6.06 16.18 -10.36
C VAL A 244 4.86 15.45 -9.80
N ARG A 245 5.10 14.50 -8.91
CA ARG A 245 4.03 13.71 -8.29
C ARG A 245 3.77 14.18 -6.88
N PHE A 246 2.57 14.68 -6.63
CA PHE A 246 2.15 15.07 -5.28
C PHE A 246 1.90 13.84 -4.40
N HIS A 247 2.30 13.98 -3.13
CA HIS A 247 1.88 13.00 -2.13
C HIS A 247 0.34 12.97 -2.02
N PRO A 248 -0.32 11.82 -1.86
CA PRO A 248 -1.77 11.71 -1.80
C PRO A 248 -2.46 12.68 -0.83
N ASN A 249 -1.81 13.00 0.30
CA ASN A 249 -2.33 13.95 1.28
C ASN A 249 -2.33 15.41 0.78
N LEU A 250 -1.63 15.71 -0.30
CA LEU A 250 -1.47 17.06 -0.86
C LEU A 250 -2.16 17.24 -2.22
N ARG A 251 -2.67 16.18 -2.84
CA ARG A 251 -3.23 16.22 -4.20
C ARG A 251 -4.39 17.19 -4.41
N TYR A 252 -5.05 17.61 -3.33
CA TYR A 252 -6.14 18.60 -3.37
C TYR A 252 -5.68 20.02 -3.04
N LYS A 253 -4.40 20.20 -2.74
CA LYS A 253 -3.85 21.53 -2.46
C LYS A 253 -3.67 22.30 -3.77
N GLN A 254 -3.94 23.59 -3.73
CA GLN A 254 -3.59 24.47 -4.84
C GLN A 254 -2.07 24.54 -4.97
N THR A 255 -1.59 24.49 -6.21
CA THR A 255 -0.16 24.59 -6.52
C THR A 255 0.12 25.84 -7.34
N THR A 256 1.31 26.41 -7.14
CA THR A 256 1.88 27.48 -7.96
C THR A 256 2.73 26.94 -9.10
N ILE A 257 2.90 25.61 -9.20
CA ILE A 257 3.70 24.99 -10.26
C ILE A 257 3.03 25.24 -11.61
N LYS A 258 3.81 25.76 -12.54
CA LYS A 258 3.38 25.89 -13.94
C LYS A 258 3.77 24.62 -14.68
N PHE A 259 2.80 23.75 -14.93
CA PHE A 259 3.00 22.60 -15.78
C PHE A 259 3.14 23.02 -17.23
N THR A 260 4.03 22.36 -17.94
CA THR A 260 4.40 22.62 -19.35
C THR A 260 4.64 21.28 -20.04
N SER A 261 5.01 21.31 -21.33
CA SER A 261 5.44 20.10 -22.05
C SER A 261 6.67 19.41 -21.44
N ASN A 262 7.44 20.11 -20.61
CA ASN A 262 8.65 19.59 -19.97
C ASN A 262 8.51 19.38 -18.45
N ILE A 263 7.48 19.95 -17.84
CA ILE A 263 7.17 19.82 -16.41
C ILE A 263 5.74 19.28 -16.32
N LEU A 264 5.61 18.01 -15.99
CA LEU A 264 4.37 17.25 -16.11
C LEU A 264 3.76 16.98 -14.74
N ASP A 265 2.44 16.92 -14.68
CA ASP A 265 1.68 16.49 -13.49
C ASP A 265 1.63 14.96 -13.44
N GLY A 266 1.98 14.36 -12.24
CA GLY A 266 2.19 12.93 -12.06
C GLY A 266 1.16 12.19 -11.20
#